data_ef497865c92b0615035eceabf88beab0
#
_entry.id   ef497865c92b0615035eceabf88beab0
#
_cell.length_a   1.000
_cell.length_b   1.000
_cell.length_c   1.000
_cell.angle_alpha   90.00
_cell.angle_beta   90.00
_cell.angle_gamma   90.00
#
_symmetry.space_group_name_H-M   'P 1'
#
loop_
_entity.id
_entity.type
_entity.pdbx_description
1 polymer ?
#
loop_
_entity_poly.entity_id
_entity_poly.type
_entity_poly.pdbx_seq_one_letter_code
_entity_poly.pdbx_strand_id
1 'polypeptide(L)' 'MNIKEIKKAVDEGKKVYWSNPAYEVVKGKSGEYLIHCTLNDHCIGLHGLEGTEYENKLNGEEKDFFINNL' A
#
# COMPACT_ATOMS: atom_id res chain seq x y z
N MET A 1 -4.42 -7.79 5.39
CA MET A 1 -2.99 -8.01 5.09
C MET A 1 -2.13 -7.09 5.96
N ASN A 2 -1.07 -7.62 6.52
CA ASN A 2 -0.12 -6.79 7.26
C ASN A 2 0.89 -6.14 6.29
N ILE A 3 1.73 -5.23 6.81
CA ILE A 3 2.69 -4.50 5.98
C ILE A 3 3.60 -5.44 5.18
N LYS A 4 4.11 -6.49 5.82
CA LYS A 4 5.00 -7.46 5.16
C LYS A 4 4.31 -8.15 3.99
N GLU A 5 3.08 -8.58 4.20
CA GLU A 5 2.29 -9.25 3.16
C GLU A 5 2.00 -8.32 1.99
N ILE A 6 1.65 -7.07 2.29
CA ILE A 6 1.38 -6.06 1.26
C ILE A 6 2.62 -5.81 0.42
N LYS A 7 3.76 -5.55 1.06
CA LYS A 7 5.02 -5.28 0.35
C LYS A 7 5.44 -6.47 -0.51
N LYS A 8 5.32 -7.67 0.03
CA LYS A 8 5.68 -8.88 -0.71
C LYS A 8 4.81 -9.04 -1.96
N ALA A 9 3.50 -8.84 -1.80
CA ALA A 9 2.58 -8.97 -2.93
C ALA A 9 2.88 -7.94 -4.02
N VAL A 10 3.13 -6.69 -3.63
CA VAL A 10 3.47 -5.63 -4.59
C VAL A 10 4.79 -5.97 -5.30
N ASP A 11 5.79 -6.43 -4.56
CA ASP A 11 7.08 -6.82 -5.14
C ASP A 11 6.97 -7.99 -6.11
N GLU A 12 5.98 -8.86 -5.91
CA GLU A 12 5.71 -10.00 -6.80
C GLU A 12 4.86 -9.61 -8.02
N GLY A 13 4.51 -8.34 -8.14
CA GLY A 13 3.72 -7.86 -9.26
C GLY A 13 2.21 -8.03 -9.08
N LYS A 14 1.76 -8.38 -7.90
CA LYS A 14 0.34 -8.53 -7.62
C LYS A 14 -0.28 -7.17 -7.34
N LYS A 15 -1.55 -7.01 -7.69
CA LYS A 15 -2.27 -5.77 -7.43
C LYS A 15 -2.94 -5.83 -6.06
N VAL A 16 -2.50 -4.95 -5.17
CA VAL A 16 -3.06 -4.83 -3.83
C VAL A 16 -3.89 -3.56 -3.78
N TYR A 17 -5.10 -3.67 -3.26
CA TYR A 17 -6.02 -2.54 -3.13
C TYR A 17 -6.33 -2.26 -1.67
N TRP A 18 -6.71 -1.03 -1.39
CA TRP A 18 -7.13 -0.59 -0.06
C TRP A 18 -8.57 -0.12 -0.11
N SER A 19 -9.43 -0.72 0.71
CA SER A 19 -10.85 -0.37 0.82
C SER A 19 -11.68 -0.69 -0.43
N ASN A 20 -11.27 -0.19 -1.60
CA ASN A 20 -11.92 -0.48 -2.87
C ASN A 20 -10.88 -0.35 -4.00
N PRO A 21 -11.20 -0.84 -5.23
CA PRO A 21 -10.21 -0.85 -6.32
C PRO A 21 -9.73 0.51 -6.80
N ALA A 22 -10.34 1.61 -6.36
CA ALA A 22 -9.85 2.94 -6.71
C ALA A 22 -8.53 3.27 -5.99
N TYR A 23 -8.24 2.60 -4.89
CA TYR A 23 -7.00 2.79 -4.13
C TYR A 23 -6.09 1.60 -4.32
N GLU A 24 -4.99 1.81 -5.02
CA GLU A 24 -4.02 0.75 -5.31
C GLU A 24 -2.69 1.02 -4.60
N VAL A 25 -2.11 -0.04 -4.03
CA VAL A 25 -0.78 0.08 -3.43
C VAL A 25 0.25 -0.02 -4.55
N VAL A 26 1.08 0.99 -4.67
CA VAL A 26 2.11 1.06 -5.72
C VAL A 26 3.48 1.29 -5.09
N LYS A 27 4.53 0.99 -5.85
CA LYS A 27 5.89 1.25 -5.43
C LYS A 27 6.42 2.47 -6.19
N GLY A 28 6.88 3.48 -5.46
CA GLY A 28 7.42 4.70 -6.05
C GLY A 28 8.82 4.51 -6.59
N LYS A 29 9.32 5.54 -7.29
CA LYS A 29 10.64 5.50 -7.94
C LYS A 29 11.78 5.33 -6.95
N SER A 30 11.61 5.82 -5.72
CA SER A 30 12.63 5.72 -4.68
C SER A 30 12.49 4.45 -3.84
N GLY A 31 11.61 3.52 -4.26
CA GLY A 31 11.40 2.28 -3.56
C GLY A 31 10.38 2.36 -2.43
N GLU A 32 9.76 3.51 -2.20
CA GLU A 32 8.73 3.67 -1.20
C GLU A 32 7.42 3.03 -1.66
N TYR A 33 6.60 2.61 -0.69
CA TYR A 33 5.28 2.03 -0.99
C TYR A 33 4.22 3.09 -0.69
N LEU A 34 3.30 3.28 -1.64
CA LEU A 34 2.29 4.33 -1.60
C LEU A 34 0.91 3.75 -1.84
N ILE A 35 -0.11 4.41 -1.29
CA ILE A 35 -1.49 4.13 -1.64
C ILE A 35 -1.88 5.21 -2.64
N HIS A 36 -2.14 4.80 -3.87
CA HIS A 36 -2.48 5.70 -4.98
C HIS A 36 -3.98 5.67 -5.26
N CYS A 37 -4.62 6.83 -5.18
CA CYS A 37 -6.02 6.95 -5.58
C CYS A 37 -6.08 7.20 -7.08
N THR A 38 -6.60 6.23 -7.83
CA THR A 38 -6.64 6.31 -9.29
C THR A 38 -7.63 7.34 -9.84
N LEU A 39 -8.55 7.81 -9.00
CA LEU A 39 -9.56 8.78 -9.42
C LEU A 39 -9.04 10.21 -9.48
N ASN A 40 -8.04 10.55 -8.68
CA ASN A 40 -7.52 11.92 -8.60
C ASN A 40 -6.00 11.98 -8.54
N ASP A 41 -5.32 10.86 -8.73
CA ASP A 41 -3.86 10.73 -8.68
C ASP A 41 -3.21 11.14 -7.35
N HIS A 42 -3.98 11.20 -6.27
CA HIS A 42 -3.43 11.43 -4.95
C HIS A 42 -2.70 10.20 -4.43
N CYS A 43 -1.56 10.42 -3.79
CA CYS A 43 -0.79 9.34 -3.16
C CYS A 43 -0.54 9.68 -1.70
N ILE A 44 -0.65 8.67 -0.84
CA ILE A 44 -0.24 8.77 0.56
C ILE A 44 0.69 7.59 0.85
N GLY A 45 1.57 7.73 1.85
CA GLY A 45 2.45 6.64 2.23
C GLY A 45 1.66 5.44 2.75
N LEU A 46 2.15 4.25 2.45
CA LEU A 46 1.54 3.02 2.96
C LEU A 46 1.68 2.92 4.48
N HIS A 47 2.81 3.39 5.00
CA HIS A 47 3.10 3.35 6.44
C HIS A 47 3.86 4.61 6.84
N GLY A 48 4.16 4.75 8.13
CA GLY A 48 4.89 5.90 8.64
C GLY A 48 6.30 5.99 8.07
N LEU A 49 6.94 7.16 8.27
CA LEU A 49 8.27 7.42 7.75
C LEU A 49 9.30 6.46 8.33
N GLU A 50 10.20 5.96 7.48
CA GLU A 50 11.30 5.11 7.90
C GLU A 50 12.21 5.86 8.87
N GLY A 51 12.73 5.13 9.86
CA GLY A 51 13.57 5.70 10.90
C GLY A 51 12.79 6.36 12.04
N THR A 52 11.47 6.35 11.99
CA THR A 52 10.62 6.86 13.08
C THR A 52 9.91 5.71 13.78
N GLU A 53 9.28 6.01 14.91
CA GLU A 53 8.48 5.01 15.63
C GLU A 53 7.26 4.54 14.83
N TYR A 54 6.91 5.24 13.76
CA TYR A 54 5.75 4.95 12.94
C TYR A 54 6.07 4.13 11.68
N GLU A 55 7.32 3.75 11.47
CA GLU A 55 7.72 3.06 10.22
C GLU A 55 6.97 1.74 9.99
N ASN A 56 6.55 1.07 11.05
CA ASN A 56 5.78 -0.17 10.95
C ASN A 56 4.29 0.03 11.17
N LYS A 57 3.84 1.29 11.16
CA LYS A 57 2.44 1.61 11.39
C LYS A 57 1.75 1.86 10.06
N LEU A 58 0.84 0.96 9.70
CA LEU A 58 0.09 1.03 8.45
C LEU A 58 -0.87 2.22 8.46
N ASN A 59 -0.95 2.93 7.33
CA ASN A 59 -1.91 4.02 7.14
C ASN A 59 -3.26 3.46 6.67
N GLY A 60 -3.91 2.71 7.53
CA GLY A 60 -5.18 2.05 7.27
C GLY A 60 -5.24 0.77 8.08
N GLU A 61 -6.38 0.12 8.08
CA GLU A 61 -6.54 -1.13 8.81
C GLU A 61 -6.13 -2.31 7.93
N GLU A 62 -5.44 -3.28 8.53
CA GLU A 62 -4.97 -4.47 7.81
C GLU A 62 -6.08 -5.19 7.05
N LYS A 63 -7.28 -5.23 7.62
CA LYS A 63 -8.44 -5.92 7.03
C LYS A 63 -8.93 -5.25 5.75
N ASP A 64 -8.57 -3.99 5.50
CA ASP A 64 -9.03 -3.25 4.34
C ASP A 64 -8.13 -3.42 3.12
N PHE A 65 -6.98 -4.08 3.28
CA PHE A 65 -6.08 -4.36 2.17
C PHE A 65 -6.35 -5.75 1.60
N PHE A 66 -6.47 -5.84 0.29
CA PHE A 66 -6.79 -7.11 -0.37
C PHE A 66 -6.16 -7.21 -1.75
N ILE A 67 -5.97 -8.45 -2.20
CA ILE A 67 -5.47 -8.73 -3.54
C ILE A 67 -6.67 -9.05 -4.42
N ASN A 68 -6.73 -8.42 -5.59
CA ASN A 68 -7.74 -8.74 -6.58
C ASN A 68 -7.18 -9.79 -7.52
N ASN A 69 -7.76 -10.98 -7.48
CA ASN A 69 -7.32 -12.13 -8.26
C ASN A 69 -8.10 -12.33 -9.57
N LEU A 70 -8.83 -11.33 -9.98
CA LEU A 70 -9.60 -11.40 -11.22
C LEU A 70 -8.76 -11.11 -12.44
#